data_e0d98325af71e706b07ac4266b18053b
#
_entry.id   e0d98325af71e706b07ac4266b18053b
#
_cell.length_a   1.000
_cell.length_b   1.000
_cell.length_c   1.000
_cell.angle_alpha   90.00
_cell.angle_beta   90.00
_cell.angle_gamma   90.00
#
_symmetry.space_group_name_H-M   'P 1'
#
loop_
_entity.id
_entity.type
_entity.pdbx_description
1 polymer ?
#
loop_
_entity_poly.entity_id
_entity_poly.type
_entity_poly.pdbx_seq_one_letter_code
_entity_poly.pdbx_strand_id
1 'polypeptide(L)'
;MKFRALVLALTLVFLSSHTSSAEDLPPKVAVAYDIGFLGDNSFNDAVHNALINAKKKYRLVEPFVREVPTNGTAVDRLTRLRFLAKNGYTLIITVGPSYRETVRRVSMEYPEIQFAMINERTLGQLNISNIFFNESDGAYLAGVLSATATKRRSVGFIGSEPDLFVSFSKGVKDTSARVKVINIPYPDESSALNFALSKVDVAYSTWDGDATILTTIVENFSGKVRLISETPDQFFATLPGAQKVMLAQVEKNLVKPIDQLVGAALANRAIIDVVDETNGIYGREYSIKNGGISLKILAKGPGSTAISEAIAKIRSGKVSTRP
;
A
#
# COMPACT_ATOMS: atom_id res chain seq x y z
N MET A 1 17.80 -60.03 73.31
CA MET A 1 17.07 -58.80 72.94
C MET A 1 17.40 -58.49 71.50
N LYS A 2 16.44 -58.70 70.62
CA LYS A 2 16.64 -58.52 69.15
C LYS A 2 15.83 -57.28 68.73
N PHE A 3 16.50 -56.21 68.35
CA PHE A 3 15.86 -55.03 67.76
C PHE A 3 15.58 -55.30 66.29
N ARG A 4 14.32 -55.24 65.94
CA ARG A 4 13.85 -55.27 64.54
C ARG A 4 13.80 -53.82 64.04
N ALA A 5 14.66 -53.42 63.06
CA ALA A 5 14.54 -52.19 62.35
C ALA A 5 13.48 -52.31 61.27
N LEU A 6 12.49 -51.42 61.30
CA LEU A 6 11.45 -51.29 60.32
C LEU A 6 11.92 -50.31 59.27
N VAL A 7 12.20 -50.77 58.04
CA VAL A 7 12.57 -49.90 56.90
C VAL A 7 11.27 -49.48 56.23
N LEU A 8 10.96 -48.17 56.34
CA LEU A 8 9.81 -47.55 55.63
C LEU A 8 10.28 -47.13 54.26
N ALA A 9 9.88 -47.85 53.22
CA ALA A 9 10.12 -47.47 51.83
C ALA A 9 9.13 -46.37 51.39
N LEU A 10 9.63 -45.17 51.28
CA LEU A 10 8.90 -43.99 50.77
C LEU A 10 8.92 -44.04 49.24
N THR A 11 7.87 -44.53 48.59
CA THR A 11 7.69 -44.48 47.14
C THR A 11 7.29 -43.07 46.73
N LEU A 12 8.26 -42.31 46.22
CA LEU A 12 7.99 -41.06 45.53
C LEU A 12 7.34 -41.34 44.18
N VAL A 13 6.03 -41.12 44.11
CA VAL A 13 5.29 -41.10 42.85
C VAL A 13 5.62 -39.73 42.17
N PHE A 14 6.52 -39.73 41.21
CA PHE A 14 6.66 -38.60 40.29
C PHE A 14 5.40 -38.48 39.43
N LEU A 15 4.47 -37.62 39.82
CA LEU A 15 3.46 -37.12 38.90
C LEU A 15 4.19 -36.30 37.82
N SER A 16 4.48 -36.97 36.72
CA SER A 16 4.85 -36.26 35.48
C SER A 16 3.62 -35.47 35.04
N SER A 17 3.58 -34.20 35.40
CA SER A 17 2.67 -33.24 34.78
C SER A 17 3.06 -33.16 33.31
N HIS A 18 2.35 -33.94 32.49
CA HIS A 18 2.33 -33.69 31.07
C HIS A 18 1.67 -32.33 30.91
N THR A 19 2.48 -31.27 30.86
CA THR A 19 2.05 -30.03 30.22
C THR A 19 1.74 -30.39 28.77
N SER A 20 0.45 -30.62 28.51
CA SER A 20 -0.05 -30.63 27.15
C SER A 20 0.39 -29.30 26.54
N SER A 21 1.49 -29.32 25.79
CA SER A 21 1.80 -28.26 24.85
C SER A 21 0.59 -28.21 23.94
N ALA A 22 -0.27 -27.23 24.14
CA ALA A 22 -1.25 -26.89 23.10
C ALA A 22 -0.46 -26.84 21.83
N GLU A 23 -0.73 -27.74 20.88
CA GLU A 23 -0.15 -27.65 19.55
C GLU A 23 -0.51 -26.25 19.07
N ASP A 24 0.49 -25.36 19.00
CA ASP A 24 0.31 -24.00 18.48
C ASP A 24 -0.17 -24.19 17.04
N LEU A 25 -1.47 -24.09 16.83
CA LEU A 25 -2.04 -24.15 15.49
C LEU A 25 -1.37 -23.08 14.65
N PRO A 26 -0.93 -23.42 13.43
CA PRO A 26 -0.25 -22.47 12.59
C PRO A 26 -1.12 -21.23 12.39
N PRO A 27 -0.54 -20.02 12.43
CA PRO A 27 -1.27 -18.78 12.27
C PRO A 27 -2.12 -18.79 11.00
N LYS A 28 -3.36 -18.30 11.13
CA LYS A 28 -4.29 -18.15 10.01
C LYS A 28 -4.31 -16.70 9.54
N VAL A 29 -4.21 -16.51 8.24
CA VAL A 29 -4.21 -15.18 7.58
C VAL A 29 -5.49 -15.00 6.79
N ALA A 30 -6.16 -13.86 6.94
CA ALA A 30 -7.28 -13.51 6.09
C ALA A 30 -7.05 -12.15 5.42
N VAL A 31 -7.62 -11.99 4.22
CA VAL A 31 -7.71 -10.70 3.52
C VAL A 31 -9.19 -10.38 3.30
N ALA A 32 -9.62 -9.22 3.77
CA ALA A 32 -10.95 -8.68 3.55
C ALA A 32 -10.86 -7.52 2.54
N TYR A 33 -11.42 -7.74 1.35
CA TYR A 33 -11.40 -6.80 0.24
C TYR A 33 -12.54 -5.79 0.34
N ASP A 34 -12.33 -4.59 -0.23
CA ASP A 34 -13.36 -3.59 -0.34
C ASP A 34 -14.30 -3.87 -1.52
N ILE A 35 -15.25 -2.95 -1.76
CA ILE A 35 -16.21 -3.02 -2.87
C ILE A 35 -15.47 -3.24 -4.19
N GLY A 36 -16.09 -4.03 -5.07
CA GLY A 36 -15.51 -4.44 -6.33
C GLY A 36 -14.82 -5.80 -6.27
N PHE A 37 -14.35 -6.21 -5.09
CA PHE A 37 -13.64 -7.47 -4.91
C PHE A 37 -12.52 -7.62 -5.94
N LEU A 38 -12.39 -8.76 -6.62
CA LEU A 38 -11.40 -8.97 -7.67
C LEU A 38 -11.90 -8.47 -9.02
N GLY A 39 -11.00 -7.93 -9.83
CA GLY A 39 -11.29 -7.33 -11.13
C GLY A 39 -11.45 -5.81 -11.08
N ASP A 40 -11.08 -5.18 -9.95
CA ASP A 40 -11.08 -3.72 -9.84
C ASP A 40 -9.88 -3.07 -10.57
N ASN A 41 -8.90 -3.86 -10.99
CA ASN A 41 -7.63 -3.40 -11.55
C ASN A 41 -6.92 -2.35 -10.68
N SER A 42 -7.18 -2.37 -9.36
CA SER A 42 -6.70 -1.43 -8.38
C SER A 42 -6.17 -2.15 -7.14
N PHE A 43 -6.43 -1.62 -5.94
CA PHE A 43 -5.87 -2.13 -4.69
C PHE A 43 -6.27 -3.58 -4.37
N ASN A 44 -7.52 -3.99 -4.64
CA ASN A 44 -7.93 -5.36 -4.36
C ASN A 44 -7.14 -6.35 -5.20
N ASP A 45 -7.03 -6.13 -6.51
CA ASP A 45 -6.26 -6.99 -7.41
C ASP A 45 -4.76 -6.99 -7.05
N ALA A 46 -4.21 -5.83 -6.68
CA ALA A 46 -2.81 -5.71 -6.31
C ALA A 46 -2.49 -6.48 -5.02
N VAL A 47 -3.38 -6.40 -4.01
CA VAL A 47 -3.25 -7.18 -2.77
C VAL A 47 -3.44 -8.67 -3.02
N HIS A 48 -4.42 -9.06 -3.85
CA HIS A 48 -4.65 -10.44 -4.25
C HIS A 48 -3.40 -11.06 -4.93
N ASN A 49 -2.83 -10.36 -5.90
CA ASN A 49 -1.61 -10.81 -6.60
C ASN A 49 -0.42 -10.92 -5.63
N ALA A 50 -0.30 -10.00 -4.68
CA ALA A 50 0.72 -10.07 -3.64
C ALA A 50 0.48 -11.27 -2.70
N LEU A 51 -0.78 -11.54 -2.34
CA LEU A 51 -1.15 -12.70 -1.51
C LEU A 51 -0.87 -14.03 -2.24
N ILE A 52 -1.12 -14.13 -3.55
CA ILE A 52 -0.76 -15.32 -4.35
C ILE A 52 0.74 -15.62 -4.20
N ASN A 53 1.59 -14.60 -4.29
CA ASN A 53 3.03 -14.76 -4.11
C ASN A 53 3.38 -15.25 -2.70
N ALA A 54 2.76 -14.69 -1.66
CA ALA A 54 2.93 -15.12 -0.28
C ALA A 54 2.42 -16.55 -0.06
N LYS A 55 1.24 -16.90 -0.58
CA LYS A 55 0.69 -18.28 -0.54
C LYS A 55 1.68 -19.28 -1.12
N LYS A 56 2.25 -18.98 -2.28
CA LYS A 56 3.26 -19.84 -2.91
C LYS A 56 4.54 -19.94 -2.07
N LYS A 57 5.05 -18.81 -1.60
CA LYS A 57 6.31 -18.75 -0.82
C LYS A 57 6.21 -19.52 0.49
N TYR A 58 5.10 -19.34 1.22
CA TYR A 58 4.90 -19.91 2.54
C TYR A 58 4.08 -21.19 2.52
N ARG A 59 3.69 -21.70 1.34
CA ARG A 59 2.86 -22.91 1.15
C ARG A 59 1.54 -22.86 1.89
N LEU A 60 0.90 -21.68 1.92
CA LEU A 60 -0.38 -21.49 2.59
C LEU A 60 -1.54 -22.00 1.74
N VAL A 61 -2.40 -22.82 2.36
CA VAL A 61 -3.62 -23.38 1.76
C VAL A 61 -4.79 -23.19 2.73
N GLU A 62 -6.02 -23.32 2.23
CA GLU A 62 -7.21 -23.36 3.10
C GLU A 62 -7.06 -24.47 4.17
N PRO A 63 -7.45 -24.25 5.43
CA PRO A 63 -8.12 -23.06 5.96
C PRO A 63 -7.16 -22.00 6.54
N PHE A 64 -5.84 -22.11 6.33
CA PHE A 64 -4.82 -21.23 6.91
C PHE A 64 -4.69 -19.88 6.20
N VAL A 65 -5.26 -19.76 5.00
CA VAL A 65 -5.39 -18.50 4.29
C VAL A 65 -6.78 -18.37 3.72
N ARG A 66 -7.40 -17.18 3.85
CA ARG A 66 -8.75 -16.92 3.35
C ARG A 66 -8.89 -15.51 2.78
N GLU A 67 -9.68 -15.43 1.73
CA GLU A 67 -10.03 -14.16 1.08
C GLU A 67 -11.55 -13.96 1.16
N VAL A 68 -11.99 -12.79 1.59
CA VAL A 68 -13.43 -12.50 1.76
C VAL A 68 -13.80 -11.17 1.09
N PRO A 69 -14.86 -11.16 0.27
CA PRO A 69 -15.42 -9.93 -0.29
C PRO A 69 -16.31 -9.22 0.74
N THR A 70 -16.72 -7.99 0.43
CA THR A 70 -17.80 -7.27 1.12
C THR A 70 -18.88 -6.81 0.13
N ASN A 71 -20.11 -6.65 0.62
CA ASN A 71 -21.19 -5.99 -0.15
C ASN A 71 -21.15 -4.45 0.00
N GLY A 72 -20.12 -3.91 0.69
CA GLY A 72 -19.92 -2.48 0.86
C GLY A 72 -20.65 -1.83 2.03
N THR A 73 -21.47 -2.57 2.77
CA THR A 73 -22.14 -2.03 3.95
C THR A 73 -21.28 -2.17 5.22
N ALA A 74 -21.40 -1.22 6.14
CA ALA A 74 -20.71 -1.30 7.44
C ALA A 74 -21.09 -2.56 8.23
N VAL A 75 -22.35 -3.00 8.13
CA VAL A 75 -22.85 -4.20 8.78
C VAL A 75 -22.18 -5.47 8.23
N ASP A 76 -22.03 -5.56 6.90
CA ASP A 76 -21.38 -6.70 6.27
C ASP A 76 -19.89 -6.74 6.63
N ARG A 77 -19.16 -5.61 6.54
CA ARG A 77 -17.75 -5.55 6.97
C ARG A 77 -17.58 -5.99 8.40
N LEU A 78 -18.43 -5.50 9.32
CA LEU A 78 -18.40 -5.87 10.73
C LEU A 78 -18.64 -7.37 10.94
N THR A 79 -19.65 -7.93 10.27
CA THR A 79 -20.00 -9.36 10.35
C THR A 79 -18.83 -10.23 9.86
N ARG A 80 -18.19 -9.83 8.74
CA ARG A 80 -17.06 -10.59 8.17
C ARG A 80 -15.83 -10.55 9.04
N LEU A 81 -15.43 -9.39 9.56
CA LEU A 81 -14.26 -9.32 10.44
C LEU A 81 -14.48 -10.09 11.73
N ARG A 82 -15.67 -10.01 12.35
CA ARG A 82 -16.01 -10.82 13.53
C ARG A 82 -16.03 -12.32 13.22
N PHE A 83 -16.54 -12.71 12.05
CA PHE A 83 -16.49 -14.11 11.61
C PHE A 83 -15.05 -14.59 11.51
N LEU A 84 -14.15 -13.85 10.87
CA LEU A 84 -12.74 -14.20 10.76
C LEU A 84 -12.09 -14.32 12.13
N ALA A 85 -12.32 -13.35 13.01
CA ALA A 85 -11.79 -13.34 14.37
C ALA A 85 -12.25 -14.60 15.16
N LYS A 86 -13.55 -14.90 15.15
CA LYS A 86 -14.12 -16.08 15.83
C LYS A 86 -13.64 -17.42 15.26
N ASN A 87 -13.17 -17.45 14.02
CA ASN A 87 -12.66 -18.67 13.37
C ASN A 87 -11.13 -18.81 13.46
N GLY A 88 -10.50 -18.04 14.36
CA GLY A 88 -9.09 -18.18 14.72
C GLY A 88 -8.11 -17.62 13.68
N TYR A 89 -8.53 -16.65 12.85
CA TYR A 89 -7.59 -15.91 12.02
C TYR A 89 -6.81 -14.92 12.88
N THR A 90 -5.49 -15.12 12.95
CA THR A 90 -4.59 -14.37 13.83
C THR A 90 -4.05 -13.10 13.17
N LEU A 91 -4.08 -13.03 11.83
CA LEU A 91 -3.85 -11.82 11.04
C LEU A 91 -5.02 -11.59 10.09
N ILE A 92 -5.65 -10.43 10.20
CA ILE A 92 -6.72 -9.98 9.29
C ILE A 92 -6.25 -8.70 8.58
N ILE A 93 -5.98 -8.82 7.28
CA ILE A 93 -5.59 -7.71 6.42
C ILE A 93 -6.85 -7.14 5.77
N THR A 94 -7.06 -5.82 5.86
CA THR A 94 -8.17 -5.14 5.21
C THR A 94 -7.66 -4.19 4.14
N VAL A 95 -8.40 -4.11 3.03
CA VAL A 95 -8.05 -3.28 1.89
C VAL A 95 -9.01 -2.09 1.82
N GLY A 96 -8.45 -0.88 1.81
CA GLY A 96 -9.20 0.35 1.65
C GLY A 96 -9.67 1.03 2.95
N PRO A 97 -9.85 2.36 2.88
CA PRO A 97 -10.18 3.21 4.04
C PRO A 97 -11.59 2.97 4.58
N SER A 98 -12.49 2.37 3.80
CA SER A 98 -13.86 2.05 4.23
C SER A 98 -13.93 1.04 5.39
N TYR A 99 -12.85 0.32 5.65
CA TYR A 99 -12.73 -0.57 6.81
C TYR A 99 -12.34 0.14 8.10
N ARG A 100 -11.91 1.42 8.08
CA ARG A 100 -11.35 2.12 9.24
C ARG A 100 -12.16 1.96 10.52
N GLU A 101 -13.43 2.32 10.50
CA GLU A 101 -14.30 2.24 11.67
C GLU A 101 -14.57 0.80 12.09
N THR A 102 -14.66 -0.13 11.15
CA THR A 102 -14.89 -1.53 11.44
C THR A 102 -13.65 -2.15 12.10
N VAL A 103 -12.46 -1.89 11.58
CA VAL A 103 -11.20 -2.36 12.18
C VAL A 103 -11.01 -1.77 13.56
N ARG A 104 -11.19 -0.45 13.73
CA ARG A 104 -11.11 0.21 15.03
C ARG A 104 -12.00 -0.47 16.08
N ARG A 105 -13.20 -0.84 15.72
CA ARG A 105 -14.15 -1.52 16.63
C ARG A 105 -13.76 -2.96 16.90
N VAL A 106 -13.51 -3.75 15.85
CA VAL A 106 -13.25 -5.19 15.99
C VAL A 106 -11.91 -5.46 16.66
N SER A 107 -10.90 -4.63 16.45
CA SER A 107 -9.60 -4.75 17.12
C SER A 107 -9.68 -4.57 18.63
N MET A 108 -10.62 -3.76 19.13
CA MET A 108 -10.91 -3.65 20.58
C MET A 108 -11.67 -4.87 21.12
N GLU A 109 -12.52 -5.50 20.30
CA GLU A 109 -13.27 -6.70 20.68
C GLU A 109 -12.36 -7.95 20.72
N TYR A 110 -11.26 -7.95 19.96
CA TYR A 110 -10.32 -9.07 19.79
C TYR A 110 -8.87 -8.58 19.88
N PRO A 111 -8.40 -8.19 21.08
CA PRO A 111 -7.08 -7.60 21.28
C PRO A 111 -5.91 -8.56 20.98
N GLU A 112 -6.16 -9.87 20.98
CA GLU A 112 -5.19 -10.92 20.63
C GLU A 112 -4.98 -11.11 19.13
N ILE A 113 -5.87 -10.54 18.31
CA ILE A 113 -5.79 -10.63 16.84
C ILE A 113 -5.06 -9.42 16.28
N GLN A 114 -4.11 -9.67 15.40
CA GLN A 114 -3.43 -8.62 14.64
C GLN A 114 -4.26 -8.23 13.42
N PHE A 115 -4.54 -6.96 13.30
CA PHE A 115 -5.14 -6.36 12.11
C PHE A 115 -4.07 -5.63 11.30
N ALA A 116 -4.22 -5.59 9.98
CA ALA A 116 -3.43 -4.73 9.13
C ALA A 116 -4.35 -3.97 8.16
N MET A 117 -4.11 -2.69 7.99
CA MET A 117 -4.85 -1.87 7.03
C MET A 117 -3.94 -1.39 5.92
N ILE A 118 -4.32 -1.71 4.69
CA ILE A 118 -3.59 -1.26 3.50
C ILE A 118 -4.07 0.13 3.11
N ASN A 119 -3.10 1.02 2.87
CA ASN A 119 -3.30 2.43 2.52
C ASN A 119 -3.99 3.23 3.64
N GLU A 120 -3.63 2.96 4.89
CA GLU A 120 -4.13 3.64 6.08
C GLU A 120 -2.97 4.04 7.01
N ARG A 121 -3.08 5.19 7.68
CA ARG A 121 -2.03 5.73 8.57
C ARG A 121 -2.55 6.42 9.84
N THR A 122 -3.82 6.25 10.19
CA THR A 122 -4.45 7.04 11.26
C THR A 122 -4.97 6.25 12.45
N LEU A 123 -4.98 4.92 12.40
CA LEU A 123 -5.52 4.12 13.50
C LEU A 123 -4.47 3.85 14.58
N GLY A 124 -4.77 4.33 15.80
CA GLY A 124 -3.91 4.23 16.95
C GLY A 124 -4.28 3.08 17.88
N GLN A 125 -3.84 1.86 17.59
CA GLN A 125 -3.98 0.68 18.46
C GLN A 125 -2.81 -0.29 18.24
N LEU A 126 -2.32 -0.93 19.32
CA LEU A 126 -1.17 -1.83 19.27
C LEU A 126 -1.36 -3.08 18.39
N ASN A 127 -2.60 -3.54 18.24
CA ASN A 127 -2.92 -4.67 17.39
C ASN A 127 -3.37 -4.26 15.98
N ILE A 128 -3.05 -3.03 15.55
CA ILE A 128 -3.28 -2.55 14.18
C ILE A 128 -1.96 -2.15 13.55
N SER A 129 -1.59 -2.81 12.45
CA SER A 129 -0.50 -2.42 11.57
C SER A 129 -1.03 -1.51 10.46
N ASN A 130 -0.77 -0.22 10.53
CA ASN A 130 -1.05 0.69 9.42
C ASN A 130 0.03 0.54 8.35
N ILE A 131 -0.37 0.22 7.13
CA ILE A 131 0.52 0.04 5.98
C ILE A 131 0.23 1.17 4.99
N PHE A 132 1.18 2.07 4.82
CA PHE A 132 1.02 3.24 3.97
C PHE A 132 2.30 3.56 3.18
N PHE A 133 2.18 4.48 2.23
CA PHE A 133 3.24 4.77 1.26
C PHE A 133 3.67 6.23 1.34
N ASN A 134 4.97 6.49 1.15
CA ASN A 134 5.48 7.84 1.00
C ASN A 134 5.24 8.34 -0.43
N GLU A 135 4.04 8.80 -0.72
CA GLU A 135 3.62 9.25 -2.03
C GLU A 135 4.42 10.46 -2.53
N SER A 136 4.97 11.28 -1.61
CA SER A 136 5.89 12.37 -1.96
C SER A 136 7.14 11.88 -2.72
N ASP A 137 7.60 10.66 -2.46
CA ASP A 137 8.70 10.05 -3.22
C ASP A 137 8.30 9.84 -4.68
N GLY A 138 7.10 9.33 -4.91
CA GLY A 138 6.53 9.11 -6.25
C GLY A 138 6.32 10.41 -7.00
N ALA A 139 5.70 11.39 -6.35
CA ALA A 139 5.45 12.70 -6.92
C ALA A 139 6.76 13.42 -7.31
N TYR A 140 7.79 13.34 -6.45
CA TYR A 140 9.11 13.88 -6.78
C TYR A 140 9.72 13.21 -8.02
N LEU A 141 9.69 11.89 -8.12
CA LEU A 141 10.19 11.18 -9.31
C LEU A 141 9.39 11.51 -10.57
N ALA A 142 8.06 11.65 -10.45
CA ALA A 142 7.22 12.10 -11.56
C ALA A 142 7.61 13.50 -12.02
N GLY A 143 7.97 14.40 -11.08
CA GLY A 143 8.51 15.72 -11.39
C GLY A 143 9.84 15.68 -12.13
N VAL A 144 10.79 14.86 -11.69
CA VAL A 144 12.07 14.63 -12.35
C VAL A 144 11.87 14.13 -13.78
N LEU A 145 11.01 13.11 -13.96
CA LEU A 145 10.73 12.56 -15.28
C LEU A 145 10.04 13.60 -16.18
N SER A 146 9.07 14.33 -15.65
CA SER A 146 8.35 15.36 -16.39
C SER A 146 9.29 16.45 -16.91
N ALA A 147 10.20 16.94 -16.05
CA ALA A 147 11.18 17.96 -16.44
C ALA A 147 12.18 17.46 -17.48
N THR A 148 12.52 16.18 -17.44
CA THR A 148 13.42 15.55 -18.42
C THR A 148 12.73 15.30 -19.76
N ALA A 149 11.45 14.97 -19.73
CA ALA A 149 10.69 14.52 -20.89
C ALA A 149 9.98 15.65 -21.65
N THR A 150 9.74 16.80 -21.02
CA THR A 150 9.04 17.93 -21.67
C THR A 150 9.86 18.55 -22.77
N LYS A 151 9.21 18.86 -23.89
CA LYS A 151 9.76 19.66 -25.01
C LYS A 151 9.29 21.10 -24.92
N ARG A 152 8.14 21.36 -24.30
CA ARG A 152 7.54 22.70 -24.18
C ARG A 152 8.02 23.46 -22.95
N ARG A 153 8.80 22.84 -22.07
CA ARG A 153 9.21 23.39 -20.77
C ARG A 153 8.03 23.79 -19.90
N SER A 154 6.92 23.06 -20.02
CA SER A 154 5.71 23.28 -19.26
C SER A 154 5.08 21.93 -18.95
N VAL A 155 4.91 21.63 -17.66
CA VAL A 155 4.40 20.34 -17.16
C VAL A 155 3.24 20.59 -16.23
N GLY A 156 2.29 19.63 -16.18
CA GLY A 156 1.08 19.71 -15.36
C GLY A 156 1.15 18.77 -14.15
N PHE A 157 0.60 19.23 -13.04
CA PHE A 157 0.19 18.39 -11.91
C PHE A 157 -1.33 18.42 -11.85
N ILE A 158 -1.97 17.25 -11.88
CA ILE A 158 -3.43 17.11 -11.84
C ILE A 158 -3.77 16.40 -10.52
N GLY A 159 -4.31 17.14 -9.57
CA GLY A 159 -4.65 16.63 -8.24
C GLY A 159 -4.98 17.74 -7.26
N SER A 160 -5.45 17.35 -6.09
CA SER A 160 -5.86 18.28 -5.02
C SER A 160 -4.92 18.27 -3.82
N GLU A 161 -3.93 17.36 -3.78
CA GLU A 161 -3.04 17.16 -2.64
C GLU A 161 -1.88 18.18 -2.64
N PRO A 162 -1.87 19.17 -1.74
CA PRO A 162 -0.85 20.23 -1.74
C PRO A 162 0.57 19.69 -1.57
N ASP A 163 0.74 18.68 -0.71
CA ASP A 163 2.05 18.10 -0.40
C ASP A 163 2.63 17.37 -1.62
N LEU A 164 1.79 16.69 -2.40
CA LEU A 164 2.22 16.02 -3.63
C LEU A 164 2.56 17.03 -4.72
N PHE A 165 1.78 18.12 -4.82
CA PHE A 165 2.12 19.23 -5.72
C PHE A 165 3.47 19.85 -5.38
N VAL A 166 3.77 20.09 -4.11
CA VAL A 166 5.05 20.62 -3.64
C VAL A 166 6.18 19.64 -3.98
N SER A 167 6.01 18.36 -3.71
CA SER A 167 7.00 17.32 -4.00
C SER A 167 7.26 17.16 -5.50
N PHE A 168 6.22 17.16 -6.32
CA PHE A 168 6.32 17.17 -7.79
C PHE A 168 7.07 18.38 -8.29
N SER A 169 6.67 19.57 -7.83
CA SER A 169 7.30 20.86 -8.22
C SER A 169 8.78 20.91 -7.84
N LYS A 170 9.13 20.33 -6.68
CA LYS A 170 10.51 20.18 -6.24
C LYS A 170 11.30 19.29 -7.20
N GLY A 171 10.77 18.13 -7.59
CA GLY A 171 11.41 17.24 -8.57
C GLY A 171 11.65 17.91 -9.92
N VAL A 172 10.68 18.70 -10.39
CA VAL A 172 10.83 19.52 -11.60
C VAL A 172 11.96 20.55 -11.44
N LYS A 173 11.94 21.31 -10.35
CA LYS A 173 12.90 22.40 -10.10
C LYS A 173 14.34 21.88 -9.92
N ASP A 174 14.50 20.78 -9.17
CA ASP A 174 15.81 20.16 -8.94
C ASP A 174 16.42 19.59 -10.25
N THR A 175 15.58 19.30 -11.24
CA THR A 175 16.01 18.83 -12.57
C THR A 175 16.24 19.98 -13.52
N SER A 176 15.33 20.95 -13.60
CA SER A 176 15.45 22.10 -14.47
C SER A 176 14.64 23.30 -13.96
N ALA A 177 15.34 24.36 -13.55
CA ALA A 177 14.71 25.61 -13.14
C ALA A 177 13.96 26.36 -14.29
N ARG A 178 14.15 25.93 -15.55
CA ARG A 178 13.50 26.53 -16.71
C ARG A 178 12.15 25.93 -17.06
N VAL A 179 11.77 24.85 -16.39
CA VAL A 179 10.47 24.17 -16.62
C VAL A 179 9.42 24.79 -15.70
N LYS A 180 8.32 25.22 -16.31
CA LYS A 180 7.16 25.76 -15.59
C LYS A 180 6.27 24.61 -15.13
N VAL A 181 5.81 24.64 -13.89
CA VAL A 181 4.78 23.75 -13.36
C VAL A 181 3.44 24.47 -13.38
N ILE A 182 2.42 23.79 -13.88
CA ILE A 182 1.02 24.24 -13.85
C ILE A 182 0.26 23.30 -12.91
N ASN A 183 -0.29 23.87 -11.84
CA ASN A 183 -1.23 23.16 -10.98
C ASN A 183 -2.59 23.14 -11.68
N ILE A 184 -3.14 21.94 -11.87
CA ILE A 184 -4.42 21.69 -12.50
C ILE A 184 -5.28 21.01 -11.43
N PRO A 185 -6.00 21.77 -10.58
CA PRO A 185 -6.95 21.18 -9.67
C PRO A 185 -7.96 20.39 -10.50
N TYR A 186 -8.46 19.28 -9.97
CA TYR A 186 -9.44 18.49 -10.72
C TYR A 186 -10.62 19.37 -11.10
N PRO A 187 -10.87 19.55 -12.40
CA PRO A 187 -11.88 20.50 -12.83
C PRO A 187 -13.27 19.87 -12.77
N ASP A 188 -14.23 20.65 -12.30
CA ASP A 188 -15.64 20.28 -12.34
C ASP A 188 -16.17 20.23 -13.79
N GLU A 189 -15.44 20.81 -14.73
CA GLU A 189 -15.82 20.88 -16.16
C GLU A 189 -14.69 20.43 -17.08
N SER A 190 -15.03 19.63 -18.10
CA SER A 190 -14.10 19.15 -19.14
C SER A 190 -13.41 20.27 -19.90
N SER A 191 -14.06 21.43 -20.04
CA SER A 191 -13.50 22.62 -20.72
C SER A 191 -12.27 23.17 -20.00
N ALA A 192 -12.29 23.23 -18.67
CA ALA A 192 -11.17 23.69 -17.85
C ALA A 192 -9.98 22.73 -17.93
N LEU A 193 -10.23 21.41 -17.91
CA LEU A 193 -9.21 20.39 -18.11
C LEU A 193 -8.55 20.52 -19.50
N ASN A 194 -9.35 20.62 -20.57
CA ASN A 194 -8.85 20.80 -21.93
C ASN A 194 -7.98 22.04 -22.07
N PHE A 195 -8.42 23.17 -21.49
CA PHE A 195 -7.64 24.41 -21.52
C PHE A 195 -6.31 24.27 -20.80
N ALA A 196 -6.29 23.64 -19.62
CA ALA A 196 -5.06 23.42 -18.85
C ALA A 196 -4.11 22.46 -19.57
N LEU A 197 -4.61 21.33 -20.09
CA LEU A 197 -3.83 20.35 -20.85
C LEU A 197 -3.24 20.94 -22.15
N SER A 198 -3.91 21.92 -22.78
CA SER A 198 -3.38 22.59 -23.96
C SER A 198 -2.04 23.32 -23.72
N LYS A 199 -1.70 23.63 -22.48
CA LYS A 199 -0.50 24.39 -22.07
C LYS A 199 0.70 23.53 -21.69
N VAL A 200 0.51 22.22 -21.56
CA VAL A 200 1.55 21.27 -21.13
C VAL A 200 1.77 20.18 -22.18
N ASP A 201 2.87 19.44 -22.07
CA ASP A 201 3.14 18.26 -22.90
C ASP A 201 3.48 17.02 -22.09
N VAL A 202 3.62 17.17 -20.77
CA VAL A 202 3.68 16.07 -19.80
C VAL A 202 2.80 16.46 -18.62
N ALA A 203 1.94 15.55 -18.17
CA ALA A 203 1.14 15.72 -16.96
C ALA A 203 1.34 14.53 -16.02
N TYR A 204 1.36 14.81 -14.73
CA TYR A 204 1.28 13.81 -13.69
C TYR A 204 -0.07 13.93 -12.98
N SER A 205 -0.77 12.83 -12.84
CA SER A 205 -2.08 12.77 -12.19
C SER A 205 -2.02 11.92 -10.94
N THR A 206 -2.53 12.46 -9.84
CA THR A 206 -2.81 11.76 -8.58
C THR A 206 -4.31 11.47 -8.41
N TRP A 207 -5.12 11.89 -9.38
CA TRP A 207 -6.58 11.70 -9.35
C TRP A 207 -6.95 10.23 -9.55
N ASP A 208 -7.63 9.65 -8.59
CA ASP A 208 -7.99 8.22 -8.51
C ASP A 208 -9.48 7.92 -8.83
N GLY A 209 -10.29 8.96 -9.09
CA GLY A 209 -11.75 8.81 -9.19
C GLY A 209 -12.23 8.05 -10.42
N ASP A 210 -11.87 8.54 -11.61
CA ASP A 210 -12.38 7.99 -12.89
C ASP A 210 -11.34 8.12 -14.02
N ALA A 211 -11.70 7.61 -15.19
CA ALA A 211 -10.84 7.62 -16.37
C ALA A 211 -10.88 8.93 -17.16
N THR A 212 -11.58 9.97 -16.70
CA THR A 212 -11.82 11.21 -17.46
C THR A 212 -10.52 11.85 -17.94
N ILE A 213 -9.50 11.89 -17.09
CA ILE A 213 -8.19 12.46 -17.45
C ILE A 213 -7.55 11.70 -18.61
N LEU A 214 -7.49 10.37 -18.50
CA LEU A 214 -6.92 9.54 -19.56
C LEU A 214 -7.72 9.66 -20.84
N THR A 215 -9.05 9.54 -20.76
CA THR A 215 -9.96 9.64 -21.90
C THR A 215 -9.80 10.98 -22.61
N THR A 216 -9.79 12.08 -21.86
CA THR A 216 -9.58 13.43 -22.42
C THR A 216 -8.23 13.53 -23.14
N ILE A 217 -7.14 12.98 -22.57
CA ILE A 217 -5.83 13.03 -23.22
C ILE A 217 -5.79 12.15 -24.47
N VAL A 218 -6.40 10.96 -24.42
CA VAL A 218 -6.46 10.06 -25.59
C VAL A 218 -7.22 10.67 -26.73
N GLU A 219 -8.38 11.27 -26.47
CA GLU A 219 -9.26 11.84 -27.49
C GLU A 219 -8.76 13.18 -28.06
N ASN A 220 -8.32 14.09 -27.19
CA ASN A 220 -8.06 15.48 -27.58
C ASN A 220 -6.58 15.84 -27.68
N PHE A 221 -5.69 15.08 -27.03
CA PHE A 221 -4.26 15.42 -26.87
C PHE A 221 -3.32 14.26 -27.23
N SER A 222 -3.79 13.21 -27.89
CA SER A 222 -2.93 12.09 -28.33
C SER A 222 -1.78 12.61 -29.18
N GLY A 223 -0.55 12.21 -28.84
CA GLY A 223 0.69 12.70 -29.46
C GLY A 223 1.14 14.11 -29.02
N LYS A 224 0.33 14.84 -28.24
CA LYS A 224 0.65 16.19 -27.74
C LYS A 224 0.96 16.19 -26.23
N VAL A 225 0.23 15.42 -25.43
CA VAL A 225 0.39 15.30 -23.99
C VAL A 225 0.67 13.84 -23.62
N ARG A 226 1.65 13.64 -22.75
CA ARG A 226 1.94 12.33 -22.14
C ARG A 226 1.60 12.35 -20.67
N LEU A 227 1.07 11.22 -20.17
CA LEU A 227 0.57 11.08 -18.81
C LEU A 227 1.50 10.21 -17.97
N ILE A 228 1.76 10.64 -16.74
CA ILE A 228 2.27 9.83 -15.64
C ILE A 228 1.10 9.58 -14.69
N SER A 229 0.82 8.32 -14.35
CA SER A 229 -0.24 7.92 -13.44
C SER A 229 0.32 7.25 -12.20
N GLU A 230 -0.55 6.92 -11.25
CA GLU A 230 -0.24 6.12 -10.08
C GLU A 230 -0.89 4.73 -10.17
N THR A 231 -0.25 3.71 -9.62
CA THR A 231 -0.81 2.37 -9.51
C THR A 231 -0.50 1.79 -8.12
N PRO A 232 -1.42 1.11 -7.46
CA PRO A 232 -2.72 0.63 -7.96
C PRO A 232 -3.88 1.63 -7.83
N ASP A 233 -3.63 2.89 -7.48
CA ASP A 233 -4.67 3.93 -7.30
C ASP A 233 -5.48 4.16 -8.57
N GLN A 234 -4.79 4.10 -9.72
CA GLN A 234 -5.37 4.32 -11.04
C GLN A 234 -5.14 3.11 -11.95
N PHE A 235 -6.18 2.65 -12.62
CA PHE A 235 -6.13 1.55 -13.58
C PHE A 235 -5.89 2.01 -15.04
N PHE A 236 -5.40 3.22 -15.23
CA PHE A 236 -5.27 3.89 -16.54
C PHE A 236 -4.49 3.08 -17.57
N ALA A 237 -3.44 2.38 -17.16
CA ALA A 237 -2.63 1.60 -18.09
C ALA A 237 -3.37 0.42 -18.74
N THR A 238 -4.51 -0.01 -18.17
CA THR A 238 -5.32 -1.11 -18.69
C THR A 238 -6.40 -0.64 -19.69
N LEU A 239 -6.62 0.67 -19.80
CA LEU A 239 -7.67 1.24 -20.63
C LEU A 239 -7.27 1.37 -22.09
N PRO A 240 -8.26 1.32 -23.02
CA PRO A 240 -8.01 1.50 -24.44
C PRO A 240 -7.29 2.83 -24.74
N GLY A 241 -6.27 2.78 -25.58
CA GLY A 241 -5.50 3.97 -25.98
C GLY A 241 -4.41 4.40 -25.00
N ALA A 242 -4.38 3.87 -23.76
CA ALA A 242 -3.40 4.22 -22.74
C ALA A 242 -1.96 4.16 -23.25
N GLN A 243 -1.59 3.11 -23.98
CA GLN A 243 -0.24 2.92 -24.53
C GLN A 243 0.24 4.03 -25.47
N LYS A 244 -0.69 4.84 -26.00
CA LYS A 244 -0.36 5.98 -26.87
C LYS A 244 0.07 7.22 -26.11
N VAL A 245 -0.40 7.35 -24.85
CA VAL A 245 -0.23 8.57 -24.04
C VAL A 245 0.52 8.34 -22.73
N MET A 246 0.54 7.12 -22.20
CA MET A 246 1.22 6.84 -20.93
C MET A 246 2.75 6.95 -21.07
N LEU A 247 3.35 7.80 -20.26
CA LEU A 247 4.79 7.96 -20.15
C LEU A 247 5.37 7.01 -19.10
N ALA A 248 4.78 7.00 -17.93
CA ALA A 248 5.23 6.20 -16.79
C ALA A 248 4.09 5.97 -15.79
N GLN A 249 4.36 5.10 -14.82
CA GLN A 249 3.54 4.90 -13.63
C GLN A 249 4.39 5.01 -12.37
N VAL A 250 3.92 5.75 -11.39
CA VAL A 250 4.38 5.63 -10.00
C VAL A 250 3.73 4.38 -9.42
N GLU A 251 4.53 3.50 -8.86
CA GLU A 251 4.04 2.20 -8.37
C GLU A 251 4.15 2.12 -6.84
N LYS A 252 3.04 1.83 -6.17
CA LYS A 252 3.00 1.36 -4.78
C LYS A 252 3.16 -0.15 -4.78
N ASN A 253 4.29 -0.65 -4.33
CA ASN A 253 4.61 -2.07 -4.36
C ASN A 253 3.96 -2.81 -3.18
N LEU A 254 2.82 -3.45 -3.41
CA LEU A 254 2.09 -4.20 -2.39
C LEU A 254 2.65 -5.61 -2.13
N VAL A 255 3.49 -6.15 -3.01
CA VAL A 255 4.10 -7.47 -2.80
C VAL A 255 4.93 -7.49 -1.52
N LYS A 256 5.71 -6.44 -1.28
CA LYS A 256 6.59 -6.37 -0.11
C LYS A 256 5.83 -6.27 1.22
N PRO A 257 4.88 -5.33 1.42
CA PRO A 257 4.12 -5.27 2.66
C PRO A 257 3.32 -6.54 2.94
N ILE A 258 2.66 -7.12 1.93
CA ILE A 258 1.90 -8.36 2.13
C ILE A 258 2.83 -9.53 2.50
N ASP A 259 3.96 -9.70 1.82
CA ASP A 259 4.95 -10.71 2.18
C ASP A 259 5.46 -10.55 3.62
N GLN A 260 5.74 -9.31 4.03
CA GLN A 260 6.21 -9.01 5.39
C GLN A 260 5.14 -9.23 6.45
N LEU A 261 3.88 -8.84 6.19
CA LEU A 261 2.76 -9.09 7.10
C LEU A 261 2.53 -10.59 7.33
N VAL A 262 2.45 -11.35 6.23
CA VAL A 262 2.27 -12.80 6.29
C VAL A 262 3.44 -13.46 6.99
N GLY A 263 4.68 -13.12 6.62
CA GLY A 263 5.88 -13.68 7.24
C GLY A 263 6.02 -13.34 8.72
N ALA A 264 5.61 -12.14 9.14
CA ALA A 264 5.59 -11.74 10.55
C ALA A 264 4.55 -12.57 11.32
N ALA A 265 3.32 -12.70 10.79
CA ALA A 265 2.26 -13.49 11.43
C ALA A 265 2.66 -14.96 11.60
N LEU A 266 3.26 -15.58 10.57
CA LEU A 266 3.76 -16.96 10.65
C LEU A 266 4.89 -17.15 11.67
N ALA A 267 5.57 -16.07 12.05
CA ALA A 267 6.59 -16.04 13.10
C ALA A 267 6.04 -15.53 14.45
N ASN A 268 4.72 -15.50 14.63
CA ASN A 268 4.04 -14.95 15.82
C ASN A 268 4.51 -13.51 16.15
N ARG A 269 4.69 -12.67 15.12
CA ARG A 269 5.10 -11.27 15.23
C ARG A 269 4.14 -10.37 14.46
N ALA A 270 4.18 -9.07 14.77
CA ALA A 270 3.42 -8.04 14.09
C ALA A 270 4.34 -6.94 13.54
N ILE A 271 3.85 -6.18 12.55
CA ILE A 271 4.53 -4.96 12.08
C ILE A 271 3.94 -3.78 12.85
N ILE A 272 4.62 -3.41 13.93
CA ILE A 272 4.21 -2.37 14.87
C ILE A 272 5.32 -1.33 15.09
N ASP A 273 6.04 -0.95 14.01
CA ASP A 273 6.96 0.16 14.09
C ASP A 273 6.19 1.40 14.56
N VAL A 274 6.78 2.22 15.40
CA VAL A 274 6.14 3.46 15.87
C VAL A 274 6.12 4.45 14.72
N VAL A 275 4.92 4.84 14.32
CA VAL A 275 4.67 5.81 13.23
C VAL A 275 4.41 7.19 13.81
N ASP A 276 3.57 7.24 14.84
CA ASP A 276 3.24 8.45 15.59
C ASP A 276 3.03 8.08 17.06
N GLU A 277 4.01 8.44 17.89
CA GLU A 277 3.99 8.12 19.31
C GLU A 277 2.88 8.88 20.05
N THR A 278 2.61 10.11 19.65
CA THR A 278 1.61 10.96 20.30
C THR A 278 0.20 10.42 20.16
N ASN A 279 -0.12 9.89 18.97
CA ASN A 279 -1.43 9.32 18.67
C ASN A 279 -1.47 7.79 18.80
N GLY A 280 -0.37 7.17 19.22
CA GLY A 280 -0.27 5.72 19.38
C GLY A 280 -0.45 4.95 18.06
N ILE A 281 0.04 5.50 16.95
CA ILE A 281 -0.09 4.89 15.63
C ILE A 281 1.10 4.00 15.36
N TYR A 282 0.82 2.76 15.00
CA TYR A 282 1.80 1.71 14.71
C TYR A 282 1.62 1.19 13.29
N GLY A 283 2.70 0.66 12.70
CA GLY A 283 2.68 0.09 11.36
C GLY A 283 3.98 0.31 10.62
N ARG A 284 3.92 0.52 9.31
CA ARG A 284 5.13 0.77 8.52
C ARG A 284 4.85 1.64 7.30
N GLU A 285 5.72 2.62 7.11
CA GLU A 285 5.77 3.39 5.88
C GLU A 285 6.63 2.67 4.82
N TYR A 286 6.10 2.62 3.61
CA TYR A 286 6.79 2.11 2.43
C TYR A 286 7.17 3.26 1.50
N SER A 287 8.44 3.30 1.09
CA SER A 287 9.07 4.42 0.38
C SER A 287 10.05 3.90 -0.67
N ILE A 288 10.72 4.80 -1.38
CA ILE A 288 11.86 4.45 -2.25
C ILE A 288 12.99 3.79 -1.46
N LYS A 289 13.21 4.20 -0.20
CA LYS A 289 14.31 3.66 0.62
C LYS A 289 14.18 2.17 0.87
N ASN A 290 12.96 1.70 1.07
CA ASN A 290 12.69 0.28 1.33
C ASN A 290 12.03 -0.46 0.15
N GLY A 291 11.93 0.18 -1.03
CA GLY A 291 11.39 -0.43 -2.25
C GLY A 291 9.87 -0.50 -2.28
N GLY A 292 9.17 0.29 -1.44
CA GLY A 292 7.72 0.39 -1.43
C GLY A 292 7.16 1.31 -2.53
N ILE A 293 7.97 2.27 -2.98
CA ILE A 293 7.64 3.16 -4.11
C ILE A 293 8.68 2.96 -5.21
N SER A 294 8.20 2.93 -6.45
CA SER A 294 9.02 2.94 -7.67
C SER A 294 8.38 3.80 -8.76
N LEU A 295 9.13 4.04 -9.83
CA LEU A 295 8.59 4.66 -11.05
C LEU A 295 8.96 3.80 -12.23
N LYS A 296 7.95 3.29 -12.93
CA LYS A 296 8.09 2.45 -14.12
C LYS A 296 7.86 3.28 -15.37
N ILE A 297 8.91 3.44 -16.17
CA ILE A 297 8.82 4.12 -17.47
C ILE A 297 8.19 3.16 -18.47
N LEU A 298 7.10 3.57 -19.12
CA LEU A 298 6.34 2.77 -20.09
C LEU A 298 6.71 3.13 -21.53
N ALA A 299 7.02 4.39 -21.80
CA ALA A 299 7.38 4.86 -23.13
C ALA A 299 8.89 4.93 -23.32
N LYS A 300 9.36 4.62 -24.54
CA LYS A 300 10.76 4.87 -24.92
C LYS A 300 11.07 6.37 -24.87
N GLY A 301 12.18 6.75 -24.26
CA GLY A 301 12.61 8.15 -24.20
C GLY A 301 13.64 8.43 -23.10
N PRO A 302 14.08 9.70 -23.00
CA PRO A 302 15.02 10.13 -21.97
C PRO A 302 14.37 10.02 -20.58
N GLY A 303 15.21 9.81 -19.56
CA GLY A 303 14.75 9.87 -18.16
C GLY A 303 15.27 8.77 -17.25
N SER A 304 15.68 7.60 -17.79
CA SER A 304 16.14 6.49 -16.94
C SER A 304 17.34 6.86 -16.06
N THR A 305 18.32 7.57 -16.60
CA THR A 305 19.49 8.02 -15.84
C THR A 305 19.09 9.04 -14.77
N ALA A 306 18.30 10.07 -15.12
CA ALA A 306 17.84 11.08 -14.17
C ALA A 306 17.02 10.47 -13.03
N ILE A 307 16.16 9.48 -13.32
CA ILE A 307 15.39 8.75 -12.31
C ILE A 307 16.31 7.92 -11.41
N SER A 308 17.29 7.21 -11.97
CA SER A 308 18.24 6.43 -11.19
C SER A 308 19.07 7.31 -10.24
N GLU A 309 19.51 8.46 -10.70
CA GLU A 309 20.23 9.45 -9.88
C GLU A 309 19.33 10.05 -8.78
N ALA A 310 18.07 10.36 -9.09
CA ALA A 310 17.09 10.86 -8.15
C ALA A 310 16.82 9.82 -7.03
N ILE A 311 16.62 8.57 -7.41
CA ILE A 311 16.46 7.45 -6.45
C ILE A 311 17.69 7.32 -5.55
N ALA A 312 18.91 7.42 -6.09
CA ALA A 312 20.14 7.36 -5.31
C ALA A 312 20.25 8.53 -4.31
N LYS A 313 19.86 9.74 -4.70
CA LYS A 313 19.83 10.93 -3.83
C LYS A 313 18.82 10.78 -2.70
N ILE A 314 17.61 10.24 -2.99
CA ILE A 314 16.59 9.98 -1.97
C ILE A 314 17.08 8.91 -0.99
N ARG A 315 17.61 7.79 -1.48
CA ARG A 315 18.12 6.69 -0.64
C ARG A 315 19.26 7.12 0.26
N SER A 316 20.15 7.98 -0.21
CA SER A 316 21.27 8.52 0.57
C SER A 316 20.86 9.66 1.52
N GLY A 317 19.60 10.11 1.50
CA GLY A 317 19.12 11.25 2.29
C GLY A 317 19.60 12.62 1.82
N LYS A 318 20.23 12.71 0.63
CA LYS A 318 20.64 14.00 0.03
C LYS A 318 19.45 14.84 -0.44
N VAL A 319 18.32 14.22 -0.67
CA VAL A 319 17.06 14.87 -1.05
C VAL A 319 15.96 14.40 -0.11
N SER A 320 15.28 15.35 0.54
CA SER A 320 13.97 15.14 1.15
C SER A 320 12.90 15.41 0.11
N THR A 321 11.98 14.48 -0.05
CA THR A 321 10.86 14.59 -1.00
C THR A 321 9.62 15.21 -0.38
N ARG A 322 9.54 15.20 0.94
CA ARG A 322 8.45 15.85 1.69
C ARG A 322 8.63 17.36 1.75
N PRO A 323 7.52 18.12 1.82
CA PRO A 323 7.53 19.55 2.09
C PRO A 323 8.29 19.92 3.35
#